data_3cabc8a5301f07bb2dc3bf1984dc66a7
#
_entry.id   3cabc8a5301f07bb2dc3bf1984dc66a7
#
_cell.length_a   1.000
_cell.length_b   1.000
_cell.length_c   1.000
_cell.angle_alpha   90.00
_cell.angle_beta   90.00
_cell.angle_gamma   90.00
#
_symmetry.space_group_name_H-M   'P 1'
#
loop_
_entity.id
_entity.type
_entity.pdbx_description
1 polymer ?
#
loop_
_entity_poly.entity_id
_entity_poly.type
_entity_poly.pdbx_seq_one_letter_code
_entity_poly.pdbx_strand_id
1 'polypeptide(L)'
;MKKYIIDTNALISFVTDRNPDQQQKIAPLFESAAHLKALILCHQYVLTEFIHVMDRVYHVPKDEIGRMIADLTDMPGIEIIHEIDFKAVLTCWPDPIPDFGDAVIASVCKITRRSIIVTFDRKFANNLKSLGLNFLE
;
A
#
# COMPACT_ATOMS: atom_id res chain seq x y z
N MET A 1 -5.57 9.80 -15.04
CA MET A 1 -5.68 9.75 -13.57
C MET A 1 -4.53 8.95 -13.00
N LYS A 2 -3.85 9.50 -11.98
CA LYS A 2 -2.76 8.79 -11.31
C LYS A 2 -3.28 7.61 -10.50
N LYS A 3 -2.53 6.52 -10.53
CA LYS A 3 -2.83 5.31 -9.76
C LYS A 3 -1.70 5.09 -8.77
N TYR A 4 -2.04 5.09 -7.48
CA TYR A 4 -1.09 4.86 -6.40
C TYR A 4 -1.35 3.48 -5.80
N ILE A 5 -0.30 2.68 -5.70
CA ILE A 5 -0.35 1.38 -5.03
C ILE A 5 0.22 1.58 -3.64
N ILE A 6 -0.63 1.44 -2.63
CA ILE A 6 -0.22 1.74 -1.26
C ILE A 6 0.41 0.53 -0.58
N ASP A 7 1.57 0.74 0.03
CA ASP A 7 2.21 -0.25 0.90
C ASP A 7 1.68 -0.13 2.32
N THR A 8 1.82 -1.19 3.10
CA THR A 8 1.28 -1.25 4.47
C THR A 8 1.81 -0.13 5.36
N ASN A 9 3.12 0.15 5.32
CA ASN A 9 3.70 1.22 6.14
C ASN A 9 3.11 2.59 5.82
N ALA A 10 2.81 2.86 4.56
CA ALA A 10 2.19 4.11 4.15
C ALA A 10 0.74 4.21 4.66
N LEU A 11 -0.02 3.11 4.61
CA LEU A 11 -1.36 3.08 5.16
C LEU A 11 -1.34 3.32 6.68
N ILE A 12 -0.43 2.67 7.39
CA ILE A 12 -0.27 2.87 8.84
C ILE A 12 0.06 4.33 9.16
N SER A 13 0.95 4.95 8.39
CA SER A 13 1.30 6.36 8.60
C SER A 13 0.16 7.31 8.27
N PHE A 14 -0.75 6.91 7.38
CA PHE A 14 -1.95 7.70 7.10
C PHE A 14 -2.93 7.71 8.28
N VAL A 15 -3.17 6.55 8.88
CA VAL A 15 -4.21 6.41 9.93
C VAL A 15 -3.68 6.63 11.35
N THR A 16 -2.36 6.73 11.54
CA THR A 16 -1.74 6.96 12.85
C THR A 16 -0.91 8.23 12.83
N ASP A 17 -0.55 8.73 14.00
CA ASP A 17 0.35 9.88 14.14
C ASP A 17 1.80 9.47 14.45
N ARG A 18 2.14 8.20 14.16
CA ARG A 18 3.49 7.66 14.47
C ARG A 18 4.62 8.44 13.81
N ASN A 19 4.34 9.03 12.63
CA ASN A 19 5.32 9.80 11.87
C ASN A 19 4.60 10.94 11.13
N PRO A 20 4.57 12.14 11.72
CA PRO A 20 3.87 13.29 11.12
C PRO A 20 4.37 13.67 9.72
N ASP A 21 5.68 13.53 9.46
CA ASP A 21 6.24 13.87 8.15
C ASP A 21 5.73 12.91 7.08
N GLN A 22 5.66 11.61 7.38
CA GLN A 22 5.10 10.63 6.46
C GLN A 22 3.61 10.86 6.25
N GLN A 23 2.87 11.16 7.32
CA GLN A 23 1.45 11.45 7.22
C GLN A 23 1.18 12.66 6.31
N GLN A 24 2.00 13.71 6.41
CA GLN A 24 1.88 14.89 5.55
C GLN A 24 2.14 14.56 4.09
N LYS A 25 2.99 13.59 3.81
CA LYS A 25 3.26 13.16 2.43
C LYS A 25 2.13 12.31 1.85
N ILE A 26 1.49 11.48 2.66
CA ILE A 26 0.48 10.54 2.19
C ILE A 26 -0.93 11.13 2.18
N ALA A 27 -1.25 12.04 3.09
CA ALA A 27 -2.58 12.62 3.21
C ALA A 27 -3.10 13.26 1.90
N PRO A 28 -2.30 14.01 1.13
CA PRO A 28 -2.78 14.57 -0.13
C PRO A 28 -3.21 13.53 -1.16
N LEU A 29 -2.58 12.35 -1.15
CA LEU A 29 -2.95 11.26 -2.06
C LEU A 29 -4.35 10.74 -1.73
N PHE A 30 -4.63 10.52 -0.46
CA PHE A 30 -5.95 10.09 -0.01
C PHE A 30 -7.02 11.17 -0.26
N GLU A 31 -6.67 12.44 -0.06
CA GLU A 31 -7.58 13.55 -0.38
C GLU A 31 -7.91 13.57 -1.86
N SER A 32 -6.92 13.44 -2.72
CA SER A 32 -7.14 13.36 -4.17
C SER A 32 -8.03 12.18 -4.55
N ALA A 33 -7.83 11.03 -3.93
CA ALA A 33 -8.66 9.85 -4.17
C ALA A 33 -10.10 10.08 -3.71
N ALA A 34 -10.29 10.70 -2.55
CA ALA A 34 -11.63 11.02 -2.04
C ALA A 34 -12.41 11.95 -2.99
N HIS A 35 -11.71 12.81 -3.73
CA HIS A 35 -12.30 13.70 -4.74
C HIS A 35 -12.27 13.11 -6.15
N LEU A 36 -11.97 11.83 -6.30
CA LEU A 36 -11.89 11.11 -7.58
C LEU A 36 -10.88 11.72 -8.56
N LYS A 37 -9.85 12.36 -8.04
CA LYS A 37 -8.74 12.91 -8.84
C LYS A 37 -7.56 11.97 -8.96
N ALA A 38 -7.57 10.90 -8.18
CA ALA A 38 -6.58 9.84 -8.20
C ALA A 38 -7.25 8.53 -7.81
N LEU A 39 -6.59 7.42 -8.07
CA LEU A 39 -7.05 6.11 -7.65
C LEU A 39 -5.98 5.50 -6.74
N ILE A 40 -6.39 5.01 -5.58
CA ILE A 40 -5.52 4.26 -4.67
C ILE A 40 -5.86 2.78 -4.81
N LEU A 41 -4.88 2.01 -5.22
CA LEU A 41 -4.97 0.56 -5.31
C LEU A 41 -4.42 -0.04 -4.01
N CYS A 42 -5.27 -0.76 -3.30
CA CYS A 42 -4.91 -1.38 -2.03
C CYS A 42 -5.09 -2.89 -2.15
N HIS A 43 -3.99 -3.62 -2.14
CA HIS A 43 -4.07 -5.08 -2.19
C HIS A 43 -4.62 -5.62 -0.86
N GLN A 44 -5.45 -6.66 -0.92
CA GLN A 44 -5.98 -7.26 0.31
C GLN A 44 -4.88 -7.73 1.27
N TYR A 45 -3.71 -8.10 0.75
CA TYR A 45 -2.54 -8.45 1.57
C TYR A 45 -2.15 -7.29 2.49
N VAL A 46 -2.18 -6.05 1.97
CA VAL A 46 -1.90 -4.84 2.75
C VAL A 46 -2.92 -4.66 3.88
N LEU A 47 -4.20 -4.88 3.58
CA LEU A 47 -5.24 -4.79 4.62
C LEU A 47 -5.06 -5.86 5.69
N THR A 48 -4.73 -7.08 5.30
CA THR A 48 -4.48 -8.16 6.25
C THR A 48 -3.31 -7.84 7.17
N GLU A 49 -2.20 -7.36 6.60
CA GLU A 49 -1.03 -6.96 7.36
C GLU A 49 -1.33 -5.75 8.25
N PHE A 50 -2.06 -4.77 7.74
CA PHE A 50 -2.50 -3.61 8.50
C PHE A 50 -3.30 -4.00 9.74
N ILE A 51 -4.30 -4.88 9.56
CA ILE A 51 -5.11 -5.37 10.68
C ILE A 51 -4.24 -6.04 11.73
N HIS A 52 -3.31 -6.88 11.29
CA HIS A 52 -2.40 -7.60 12.17
C HIS A 52 -1.52 -6.64 12.98
N VAL A 53 -0.96 -5.62 12.33
CA VAL A 53 -0.12 -4.62 12.99
C VAL A 53 -0.93 -3.78 13.98
N MET A 54 -2.12 -3.33 13.59
CA MET A 54 -2.98 -2.54 14.49
C MET A 54 -3.38 -3.33 15.72
N ASP A 55 -3.68 -4.62 15.56
CA ASP A 55 -4.04 -5.50 16.67
C ASP A 55 -2.84 -5.82 17.56
N ARG A 56 -1.74 -6.28 16.98
CA ARG A 56 -0.62 -6.86 17.72
C ARG A 56 0.41 -5.85 18.18
N VAL A 57 0.64 -4.80 17.43
CA VAL A 57 1.67 -3.80 17.74
C VAL A 57 1.06 -2.60 18.45
N TYR A 58 -0.03 -2.05 17.93
CA TYR A 58 -0.65 -0.83 18.46
C TYR A 58 -1.76 -1.11 19.47
N HIS A 59 -2.17 -2.38 19.62
CA HIS A 59 -3.21 -2.81 20.57
C HIS A 59 -4.52 -2.05 20.41
N VAL A 60 -4.89 -1.74 19.19
CA VAL A 60 -6.16 -1.09 18.88
C VAL A 60 -7.30 -2.11 19.05
N PRO A 61 -8.41 -1.73 19.70
CA PRO A 61 -9.56 -2.64 19.82
C PRO A 61 -10.08 -3.11 18.47
N LYS A 62 -10.47 -4.37 18.36
CA LYS A 62 -10.89 -4.97 17.10
C LYS A 62 -12.08 -4.28 16.45
N ASP A 63 -13.02 -3.80 17.24
CA ASP A 63 -14.18 -3.06 16.73
C ASP A 63 -13.76 -1.72 16.12
N GLU A 64 -12.73 -1.08 16.66
CA GLU A 64 -12.16 0.14 16.10
C GLU A 64 -11.40 -0.15 14.80
N ILE A 65 -10.63 -1.23 14.76
CA ILE A 65 -9.97 -1.66 13.52
C ILE A 65 -11.02 -1.95 12.44
N GLY A 66 -12.11 -2.61 12.81
CA GLY A 66 -13.22 -2.88 11.87
C GLY A 66 -13.81 -1.60 11.28
N ARG A 67 -13.99 -0.56 12.09
CA ARG A 67 -14.46 0.75 11.61
C ARG A 67 -13.44 1.40 10.65
N MET A 68 -12.15 1.31 10.97
CA MET A 68 -11.09 1.82 10.08
C MET A 68 -11.15 1.16 8.70
N ILE A 69 -11.30 -0.17 8.68
CA ILE A 69 -11.40 -0.92 7.41
C ILE A 69 -12.67 -0.55 6.66
N ALA A 70 -13.80 -0.44 7.35
CA ALA A 70 -15.07 -0.04 6.72
C ALA A 70 -14.95 1.34 6.08
N ASP A 71 -14.40 2.31 6.80
CA ASP A 71 -14.21 3.67 6.29
C ASP A 71 -13.28 3.69 5.09
N LEU A 72 -12.19 2.93 5.14
CA LEU A 72 -11.23 2.85 4.06
C LEU A 72 -11.84 2.24 2.80
N THR A 73 -12.56 1.11 2.96
CA THR A 73 -13.16 0.41 1.81
C THR A 73 -14.35 1.15 1.21
N ASP A 74 -14.99 2.03 1.99
CA ASP A 74 -16.09 2.87 1.51
C ASP A 74 -15.61 4.18 0.87
N MET A 75 -14.32 4.52 0.99
CA MET A 75 -13.80 5.76 0.43
C MET A 75 -13.84 5.74 -1.09
N PRO A 76 -14.42 6.76 -1.76
CA PRO A 76 -14.33 6.88 -3.20
C PRO A 76 -12.86 6.94 -3.64
N GLY A 77 -12.52 6.33 -4.75
CA GLY A 77 -11.16 6.34 -5.26
C GLY A 77 -10.23 5.31 -4.62
N ILE A 78 -10.73 4.46 -3.73
CA ILE A 78 -9.98 3.31 -3.25
C ILE A 78 -10.53 2.04 -3.90
N GLU A 79 -9.65 1.27 -4.50
CA GLU A 79 -9.96 -0.02 -5.10
C GLU A 79 -9.18 -1.11 -4.37
N ILE A 80 -9.89 -2.12 -3.89
CA ILE A 80 -9.27 -3.26 -3.22
C ILE A 80 -8.95 -4.34 -4.27
N ILE A 81 -7.70 -4.78 -4.31
CA ILE A 81 -7.24 -5.83 -5.21
C ILE A 81 -7.20 -7.14 -4.43
N HIS A 82 -7.94 -8.13 -4.90
CA HIS A 82 -8.05 -9.43 -4.22
C HIS A 82 -7.19 -10.52 -4.85
N GLU A 83 -6.69 -10.30 -6.06
CA GLU A 83 -5.97 -11.31 -6.83
C GLU A 83 -4.46 -11.18 -6.68
N ILE A 84 -3.78 -12.33 -6.73
CA ILE A 84 -2.32 -12.40 -6.83
C ILE A 84 -1.99 -13.04 -8.17
N ASP A 85 -1.27 -12.32 -9.01
CA ASP A 85 -0.70 -12.86 -10.25
C ASP A 85 0.64 -13.49 -9.93
N PHE A 86 0.65 -14.80 -9.70
CA PHE A 86 1.87 -15.51 -9.31
C PHE A 86 2.97 -15.46 -10.37
N LYS A 87 2.61 -15.42 -11.65
CA LYS A 87 3.62 -15.28 -12.70
C LYS A 87 4.35 -13.96 -12.58
N ALA A 88 3.62 -12.88 -12.32
CA ALA A 88 4.22 -11.57 -12.11
C ALA A 88 5.06 -11.54 -10.82
N VAL A 89 4.56 -12.13 -9.73
CA VAL A 89 5.30 -12.22 -8.46
C VAL A 89 6.61 -12.95 -8.65
N LEU A 90 6.59 -14.09 -9.33
CA LEU A 90 7.79 -14.92 -9.51
C LEU A 90 8.86 -14.29 -10.40
N THR A 91 8.55 -13.22 -11.11
CA THR A 91 9.58 -12.46 -11.84
C THR A 91 10.49 -11.66 -10.92
N CYS A 92 10.09 -11.42 -9.67
CA CYS A 92 10.84 -10.60 -8.73
C CYS A 92 11.02 -11.24 -7.35
N TRP A 93 10.40 -12.38 -7.09
CA TRP A 93 10.50 -13.08 -5.82
C TRP A 93 11.08 -14.48 -6.03
N PRO A 94 11.99 -14.98 -5.19
CA PRO A 94 12.54 -14.34 -3.98
C PRO A 94 13.69 -13.36 -4.25
N ASP A 95 14.06 -13.13 -5.49
CA ASP A 95 15.17 -12.27 -5.86
C ASP A 95 14.75 -11.38 -7.05
N PRO A 96 14.94 -10.04 -6.99
CA PRO A 96 15.65 -9.29 -5.96
C PRO A 96 14.82 -8.96 -4.72
N ILE A 97 13.54 -9.27 -4.66
CA ILE A 97 12.68 -8.98 -3.52
C ILE A 97 12.51 -10.24 -2.68
N PRO A 98 13.14 -10.33 -1.49
CA PRO A 98 13.03 -11.54 -0.66
C PRO A 98 11.73 -11.64 0.11
N ASP A 99 11.08 -10.53 0.44
CA ASP A 99 9.81 -10.51 1.16
C ASP A 99 8.65 -10.74 0.20
N PHE A 100 7.84 -11.78 0.46
CA PHE A 100 6.75 -12.14 -0.44
C PHE A 100 5.70 -11.04 -0.54
N GLY A 101 5.35 -10.40 0.58
CA GLY A 101 4.38 -9.31 0.58
C GLY A 101 4.83 -8.14 -0.28
N ASP A 102 6.10 -7.76 -0.18
CA ASP A 102 6.70 -6.72 -1.02
C ASP A 102 6.63 -7.12 -2.50
N ALA A 103 6.91 -8.39 -2.79
CA ALA A 103 6.84 -8.90 -4.15
C ALA A 103 5.41 -8.86 -4.71
N VAL A 104 4.40 -9.11 -3.88
CA VAL A 104 2.99 -8.99 -4.27
C VAL A 104 2.69 -7.52 -4.66
N ILE A 105 3.11 -6.56 -3.85
CA ILE A 105 2.92 -5.14 -4.15
C ILE A 105 3.64 -4.75 -5.43
N ALA A 106 4.88 -5.17 -5.60
CA ALA A 106 5.65 -4.92 -6.81
C ALA A 106 4.96 -5.51 -8.06
N SER A 107 4.37 -6.71 -7.93
CA SER A 107 3.67 -7.36 -9.03
C SER A 107 2.46 -6.56 -9.50
N VAL A 108 1.74 -5.91 -8.60
CA VAL A 108 0.62 -5.03 -8.96
C VAL A 108 1.11 -3.88 -9.83
N CYS A 109 2.25 -3.29 -9.47
CA CYS A 109 2.84 -2.22 -10.27
C CYS A 109 3.25 -2.69 -11.66
N LYS A 110 3.81 -3.90 -11.76
CA LYS A 110 4.24 -4.47 -13.04
C LYS A 110 3.09 -4.66 -14.03
N ILE A 111 1.93 -5.05 -13.53
CA ILE A 111 0.76 -5.33 -14.38
C ILE A 111 -0.19 -4.15 -14.51
N THR A 112 0.05 -3.07 -13.79
CA THR A 112 -0.81 -1.88 -13.81
C THR A 112 -0.06 -0.71 -14.45
N ARG A 113 -0.50 -0.30 -15.62
CA ARG A 113 0.16 0.79 -16.36
C ARG A 113 0.03 2.12 -15.60
N ARG A 114 1.12 2.91 -15.62
CA ARG A 114 1.17 4.26 -15.05
C ARG A 114 0.83 4.27 -13.56
N SER A 115 1.27 3.25 -12.85
CA SER A 115 1.08 3.17 -11.41
C SER A 115 2.36 3.52 -10.67
N ILE A 116 2.21 3.99 -9.44
CA ILE A 116 3.30 4.42 -8.57
C ILE A 116 3.09 3.76 -7.22
N ILE A 117 4.09 3.02 -6.75
CA ILE A 117 4.05 2.43 -5.41
C ILE A 117 4.37 3.51 -4.39
N VAL A 118 3.60 3.58 -3.32
CA VAL A 118 3.83 4.50 -2.21
C VAL A 118 4.31 3.69 -1.01
N THR A 119 5.59 3.85 -0.68
CA THR A 119 6.22 3.12 0.44
C THR A 119 7.21 4.03 1.15
N PHE A 120 7.35 3.82 2.47
CA PHE A 120 8.37 4.46 3.28
C PHE A 120 9.48 3.50 3.69
N ASP A 121 9.45 2.26 3.16
CA ASP A 121 10.47 1.26 3.42
C ASP A 121 11.62 1.44 2.41
N ARG A 122 12.79 1.87 2.91
CA ARG A 122 13.96 2.11 2.07
C ARG A 122 14.46 0.87 1.38
N LYS A 123 14.44 -0.26 2.06
CA LYS A 123 14.91 -1.53 1.47
C LYS A 123 14.03 -1.92 0.30
N PHE A 124 12.73 -1.82 0.47
CA PHE A 124 11.78 -2.08 -0.61
C PHE A 124 11.96 -1.07 -1.75
N ALA A 125 12.08 0.22 -1.44
CA ALA A 125 12.31 1.25 -2.44
C ALA A 125 13.57 0.97 -3.29
N ASN A 126 14.66 0.52 -2.65
CA ASN A 126 15.88 0.14 -3.36
C ASN A 126 15.64 -1.05 -4.31
N ASN A 127 14.87 -2.02 -3.88
CA ASN A 127 14.49 -3.16 -4.73
C ASN A 127 13.65 -2.70 -5.93
N LEU A 128 12.70 -1.78 -5.71
CA LEU A 128 11.87 -1.22 -6.78
C LEU A 128 12.71 -0.45 -7.79
N LYS A 129 13.69 0.31 -7.31
CA LYS A 129 14.59 1.05 -8.16
C LYS A 129 15.39 0.12 -9.06
N SER A 130 15.89 -0.99 -8.53
CA SER A 130 16.65 -1.98 -9.32
C SER A 130 15.78 -2.65 -10.38
N LEU A 131 14.48 -2.74 -10.16
CA LEU A 131 13.52 -3.30 -11.11
C LEU A 131 12.98 -2.29 -12.12
N GLY A 132 13.33 -1.01 -11.97
CA GLY A 132 12.81 0.05 -12.82
C GLY A 132 11.33 0.37 -12.58
N LEU A 133 10.80 0.05 -11.40
CA LEU A 133 9.42 0.36 -11.03
C LEU A 133 9.33 1.73 -10.36
N ASN A 134 8.25 2.43 -10.65
CA ASN A 134 8.02 3.75 -10.09
C ASN A 134 7.57 3.67 -8.63
N PHE A 135 8.16 4.50 -7.79
CA PHE A 135 7.77 4.60 -6.39
C PHE A 135 7.87 6.01 -5.87
N LEU A 136 7.14 6.28 -4.80
CA LEU A 136 7.11 7.55 -4.08
C LEU A 136 7.35 7.26 -2.60
N GLU A 137 8.23 8.05 -1.98
CA GLU A 137 8.50 7.97 -0.55
C GLU A 137 8.46 9.35 0.13
#